data_a11e742e76f7a9d72047c194a32255c8
#
_entry.id   a11e742e76f7a9d72047c194a32255c8
#
_cell.length_a   1.000
_cell.length_b   1.000
_cell.length_c   1.000
_cell.angle_alpha   90.00
_cell.angle_beta   90.00
_cell.angle_gamma   90.00
#
_symmetry.space_group_name_H-M   'P 1'
#
loop_
_entity.id
_entity.type
_entity.pdbx_description
1 polymer ?
#
loop_
_entity_poly.entity_id
_entity_poly.type
_entity_poly.pdbx_seq_one_letter_code
_entity_poly.pdbx_strand_id
1 'polypeptide(L)'
;MYKIGELSRLSNLPVKTLRYYDNEGLLSPDYIDAFTGYRYYSAAKLSDCYRILTLKELGFSLGEIKEFLSLPKEKFSEFLKSKERELEILKRQTEKRIQVLRDLNLALKENTTMFDIVIRTSDEIRLAYHRELISDKASCPAVIENMRHTIPERIQGSRTVVIDYETTFLNDTFDTGFGVEITASLPKNCEYEEKLLHFSSDTASVICTEASSDKAVTALHRYVLDNNYQIVGPTYKIIYPDNTIELKLPIVKLDSSQTVANEEVILPFENDPDVIGHWELYDLLPCKEMFHPSKQKTAITDEKIKELYFLPGGERYWCFSWTKGLLLSTTGYPHSKRQNQYTIETIGDQTFLFVEFKGKEYSEGGKPELWVFKKTDSKEYTKQNIGIVDELPDAPANDTSVLGTWHVCAFVKQVEDFQPDTTLIPYDALFWRTAEFLSDGNLRNSFKNSDTGVISTDAPAVWRWVNGYVICNTRALASKYLLKEIDGTEYLFVQWKSGDYYFGGREPSWYVFQR
;
A
#
# COMPACT_ATOMS: atom_id res chain seq x y z
N MET A 1 -6.95 -48.29 10.25
CA MET A 1 -6.14 -47.44 9.35
C MET A 1 -6.92 -47.30 8.03
N TYR A 2 -7.07 -46.10 7.54
CA TYR A 2 -7.79 -45.78 6.30
C TYR A 2 -6.79 -45.46 5.19
N LYS A 3 -7.02 -45.95 3.99
CA LYS A 3 -6.30 -45.46 2.80
C LYS A 3 -6.76 -44.04 2.49
N ILE A 4 -5.92 -43.26 1.78
CA ILE A 4 -6.26 -41.86 1.44
C ILE A 4 -7.62 -41.70 0.75
N GLY A 5 -8.04 -42.66 -0.10
CA GLY A 5 -9.36 -42.63 -0.75
C GLY A 5 -10.52 -42.89 0.22
N GLU A 6 -10.31 -43.72 1.25
CA GLU A 6 -11.31 -43.97 2.31
C GLU A 6 -11.42 -42.75 3.24
N LEU A 7 -10.28 -42.16 3.62
CA LEU A 7 -10.24 -40.91 4.38
C LEU A 7 -10.95 -39.78 3.61
N SER A 8 -10.71 -39.68 2.31
CA SER A 8 -11.35 -38.70 1.44
C SER A 8 -12.87 -38.80 1.47
N ARG A 9 -13.39 -40.05 1.36
CA ARG A 9 -14.84 -40.30 1.40
C ARG A 9 -15.42 -40.01 2.79
N LEU A 10 -14.73 -40.39 3.87
CA LEU A 10 -15.20 -40.20 5.24
C LEU A 10 -15.16 -38.74 5.69
N SER A 11 -14.12 -37.99 5.28
CA SER A 11 -13.94 -36.58 5.64
C SER A 11 -14.64 -35.62 4.67
N ASN A 12 -15.17 -36.12 3.56
CA ASN A 12 -15.68 -35.31 2.43
C ASN A 12 -14.65 -34.34 1.84
N LEU A 13 -13.36 -34.66 1.94
CA LEU A 13 -12.27 -33.89 1.36
C LEU A 13 -11.71 -34.60 0.11
N PRO A 14 -11.53 -33.88 -1.00
CA PRO A 14 -10.86 -34.45 -2.17
C PRO A 14 -9.47 -35.01 -1.84
N VAL A 15 -9.07 -36.09 -2.49
CA VAL A 15 -7.72 -36.68 -2.32
C VAL A 15 -6.62 -35.65 -2.61
N LYS A 16 -6.84 -34.74 -3.57
CA LYS A 16 -5.93 -33.64 -3.88
C LYS A 16 -5.72 -32.71 -2.67
N THR A 17 -6.79 -32.40 -1.98
CA THR A 17 -6.76 -31.56 -0.76
C THR A 17 -6.03 -32.26 0.38
N LEU A 18 -6.27 -33.58 0.57
CA LEU A 18 -5.56 -34.34 1.59
C LEU A 18 -4.05 -34.43 1.33
N ARG A 19 -3.64 -34.57 0.06
CA ARG A 19 -2.23 -34.51 -0.35
C ARG A 19 -1.63 -33.13 -0.13
N TYR A 20 -2.40 -32.09 -0.40
CA TYR A 20 -1.98 -30.72 -0.15
C TYR A 20 -1.78 -30.47 1.35
N TYR A 21 -2.69 -30.94 2.21
CA TYR A 21 -2.53 -30.85 3.67
C TYR A 21 -1.33 -31.65 4.20
N ASP A 22 -1.01 -32.78 3.57
CA ASP A 22 0.21 -33.54 3.88
C ASP A 22 1.47 -32.73 3.52
N ASN A 23 1.51 -32.13 2.33
CA ASN A 23 2.65 -31.30 1.88
C ASN A 23 2.84 -30.05 2.74
N GLU A 24 1.74 -29.44 3.18
CA GLU A 24 1.77 -28.27 4.10
C GLU A 24 2.06 -28.68 5.56
N GLY A 25 2.15 -29.97 5.86
CA GLY A 25 2.36 -30.47 7.21
C GLY A 25 1.19 -30.24 8.16
N LEU A 26 -0.03 -30.07 7.61
CA LEU A 26 -1.28 -29.94 8.36
C LEU A 26 -1.86 -31.30 8.75
N LEU A 27 -1.75 -32.30 7.87
CA LEU A 27 -2.31 -33.62 8.05
C LEU A 27 -1.42 -34.68 7.41
N SER A 28 -0.39 -35.13 8.12
CA SER A 28 0.51 -36.17 7.63
C SER A 28 -0.04 -37.58 7.88
N PRO A 29 0.20 -38.55 6.98
CA PRO A 29 -0.20 -39.93 7.19
C PRO A 29 0.57 -40.54 8.37
N ASP A 30 -0.06 -41.48 9.08
CA ASP A 30 0.61 -42.20 10.15
C ASP A 30 1.59 -43.26 9.62
N TYR A 31 1.34 -43.75 8.38
CA TYR A 31 2.20 -44.73 7.74
C TYR A 31 2.15 -44.58 6.21
N ILE A 32 3.29 -44.66 5.58
CA ILE A 32 3.45 -44.74 4.12
C ILE A 32 4.07 -46.08 3.80
N ASP A 33 3.40 -46.91 3.02
CA ASP A 33 3.92 -48.19 2.59
C ASP A 33 5.12 -48.00 1.66
N ALA A 34 6.26 -48.56 2.07
CA ALA A 34 7.53 -48.34 1.38
C ALA A 34 7.58 -48.98 -0.03
N PHE A 35 6.73 -50.00 -0.31
CA PHE A 35 6.71 -50.70 -1.61
C PHE A 35 5.70 -50.08 -2.59
N THR A 36 4.53 -49.68 -2.06
CA THR A 36 3.41 -49.21 -2.90
C THR A 36 3.25 -47.69 -2.88
N GLY A 37 3.90 -46.99 -1.94
CA GLY A 37 3.72 -45.54 -1.74
C GLY A 37 2.33 -45.15 -1.19
N TYR A 38 1.49 -46.14 -0.78
CA TYR A 38 0.17 -45.84 -0.26
C TYR A 38 0.26 -45.22 1.13
N ARG A 39 -0.56 -44.17 1.32
CA ARG A 39 -0.71 -43.43 2.58
C ARG A 39 -1.83 -44.01 3.41
N TYR A 40 -1.57 -44.26 4.70
CA TYR A 40 -2.52 -44.78 5.66
C TYR A 40 -2.69 -43.83 6.83
N TYR A 41 -3.92 -43.64 7.25
CA TYR A 41 -4.36 -42.69 8.26
C TYR A 41 -5.14 -43.39 9.36
N SER A 42 -4.94 -43.01 10.62
CA SER A 42 -5.68 -43.51 11.78
C SER A 42 -7.05 -42.82 11.89
N ALA A 43 -7.90 -43.32 12.78
CA ALA A 43 -9.15 -42.67 13.13
C ALA A 43 -8.94 -41.26 13.75
N ALA A 44 -7.81 -41.06 14.46
CA ALA A 44 -7.43 -39.75 15.00
C ALA A 44 -7.27 -38.71 13.88
N LYS A 45 -6.67 -39.10 12.74
CA LYS A 45 -6.50 -38.22 11.58
C LYS A 45 -7.85 -37.82 10.93
N LEU A 46 -8.87 -38.65 11.01
CA LEU A 46 -10.22 -38.27 10.61
C LEU A 46 -10.78 -37.15 11.50
N SER A 47 -10.55 -37.21 12.80
CA SER A 47 -10.91 -36.13 13.73
C SER A 47 -10.15 -34.82 13.42
N ASP A 48 -8.86 -34.94 13.05
CA ASP A 48 -8.07 -33.78 12.64
C ASP A 48 -8.62 -33.16 11.34
N CYS A 49 -9.08 -33.96 10.37
CA CYS A 49 -9.77 -33.46 9.17
C CYS A 49 -11.00 -32.60 9.54
N TYR A 50 -11.84 -33.08 10.45
CA TYR A 50 -13.02 -32.31 10.88
C TYR A 50 -12.65 -31.01 11.59
N ARG A 51 -11.60 -31.03 12.44
CA ARG A 51 -11.09 -29.81 13.09
C ARG A 51 -10.60 -28.80 12.06
N ILE A 52 -9.82 -29.23 11.06
CA ILE A 52 -9.34 -28.37 9.98
C ILE A 52 -10.52 -27.76 9.21
N LEU A 53 -11.56 -28.57 8.89
CA LEU A 53 -12.75 -28.09 8.19
C LEU A 53 -13.50 -27.05 9.00
N THR A 54 -13.76 -27.33 10.28
CA THR A 54 -14.46 -26.38 11.17
C THR A 54 -13.69 -25.05 11.28
N LEU A 55 -12.36 -25.09 11.46
CA LEU A 55 -11.58 -23.87 11.54
C LEU A 55 -11.56 -23.10 10.22
N LYS A 56 -11.56 -23.80 9.08
CA LYS A 56 -11.71 -23.16 7.75
C LYS A 56 -13.05 -22.45 7.58
N GLU A 57 -14.14 -23.09 8.00
CA GLU A 57 -15.48 -22.48 7.98
C GLU A 57 -15.57 -21.23 8.86
N LEU A 58 -14.81 -21.19 9.95
CA LEU A 58 -14.67 -20.03 10.82
C LEU A 58 -13.70 -18.95 10.27
N GLY A 59 -13.19 -19.10 9.04
CA GLY A 59 -12.37 -18.12 8.38
C GLY A 59 -10.89 -18.12 8.78
N PHE A 60 -10.41 -19.19 9.42
CA PHE A 60 -8.97 -19.33 9.69
C PHE A 60 -8.19 -19.65 8.40
N SER A 61 -7.06 -18.99 8.21
CA SER A 61 -6.07 -19.35 7.19
C SER A 61 -5.39 -20.69 7.52
N LEU A 62 -4.78 -21.33 6.53
CA LEU A 62 -4.05 -22.59 6.78
C LEU A 62 -2.88 -22.42 7.76
N GLY A 63 -2.23 -21.25 7.76
CA GLY A 63 -1.18 -20.91 8.72
C GLY A 63 -1.71 -20.84 10.15
N GLU A 64 -2.81 -20.14 10.37
CA GLU A 64 -3.48 -20.06 11.68
C GLU A 64 -3.99 -21.43 12.16
N ILE A 65 -4.50 -22.28 11.25
CA ILE A 65 -4.92 -23.65 11.58
C ILE A 65 -3.72 -24.48 12.03
N LYS A 66 -2.59 -24.37 11.35
CA LYS A 66 -1.36 -25.08 11.72
C LYS A 66 -0.85 -24.63 13.08
N GLU A 67 -0.86 -23.33 13.33
CA GLU A 67 -0.52 -22.77 14.64
C GLU A 67 -1.46 -23.30 15.72
N PHE A 68 -2.77 -23.20 15.53
CA PHE A 68 -3.78 -23.69 16.47
C PHE A 68 -3.61 -25.17 16.82
N LEU A 69 -3.35 -26.03 15.82
CA LEU A 69 -3.15 -27.47 16.05
C LEU A 69 -1.85 -27.78 16.81
N SER A 70 -0.88 -26.87 16.83
CA SER A 70 0.37 -26.99 17.57
C SER A 70 0.32 -26.43 18.99
N LEU A 71 -0.72 -25.64 19.32
CA LEU A 71 -0.85 -24.98 20.62
C LEU A 71 -1.18 -25.98 21.75
N PRO A 72 -0.72 -25.74 22.99
CA PRO A 72 -1.23 -26.40 24.19
C PRO A 72 -2.73 -26.09 24.39
N LYS A 73 -3.48 -27.04 24.91
CA LYS A 73 -4.96 -26.90 25.10
C LYS A 73 -5.34 -25.68 25.93
N GLU A 74 -4.50 -25.28 26.86
CA GLU A 74 -4.69 -24.12 27.75
C GLU A 74 -4.74 -22.80 26.97
N LYS A 75 -4.11 -22.72 25.79
CA LYS A 75 -4.09 -21.53 24.93
C LYS A 75 -5.18 -21.49 23.88
N PHE A 76 -5.94 -22.56 23.69
CA PHE A 76 -7.00 -22.61 22.66
C PHE A 76 -8.05 -21.52 22.85
N SER A 77 -8.48 -21.27 24.10
CA SER A 77 -9.49 -20.25 24.38
C SER A 77 -9.01 -18.84 24.04
N GLU A 78 -7.75 -18.53 24.31
CA GLU A 78 -7.16 -17.23 24.01
C GLU A 78 -7.03 -17.02 22.50
N PHE A 79 -6.58 -18.04 21.78
CA PHE A 79 -6.46 -18.00 20.32
C PHE A 79 -7.81 -17.82 19.63
N LEU A 80 -8.87 -18.53 20.07
CA LEU A 80 -10.21 -18.39 19.54
C LEU A 80 -10.80 -16.99 19.83
N LYS A 81 -10.56 -16.44 21.03
CA LYS A 81 -10.99 -15.08 21.38
C LYS A 81 -10.31 -14.00 20.53
N SER A 82 -9.05 -14.21 20.12
CA SER A 82 -8.39 -13.27 19.21
C SER A 82 -9.07 -13.23 17.85
N LYS A 83 -9.46 -14.40 17.32
CA LYS A 83 -10.20 -14.51 16.06
C LYS A 83 -11.63 -13.95 16.15
N GLU A 84 -12.29 -14.17 17.26
CA GLU A 84 -13.61 -13.58 17.54
C GLU A 84 -13.56 -12.05 17.48
N ARG A 85 -12.55 -11.43 18.11
CA ARG A 85 -12.34 -9.98 18.05
C ARG A 85 -12.07 -9.49 16.62
N GLU A 86 -11.23 -10.21 15.87
CA GLU A 86 -10.96 -9.90 14.45
C GLU A 86 -12.26 -9.91 13.62
N LEU A 87 -13.08 -10.96 13.79
CA LEU A 87 -14.35 -11.10 13.09
C LEU A 87 -15.36 -10.03 13.51
N GLU A 88 -15.39 -9.62 14.77
CA GLU A 88 -16.23 -8.51 15.23
C GLU A 88 -15.82 -7.18 14.61
N ILE A 89 -14.51 -6.92 14.50
CA ILE A 89 -13.97 -5.74 13.80
C ILE A 89 -14.38 -5.77 12.33
N LEU A 90 -14.19 -6.91 11.66
CA LEU A 90 -14.58 -7.10 10.25
C LEU A 90 -16.09 -6.93 10.05
N LYS A 91 -16.89 -7.44 10.96
CA LYS A 91 -18.36 -7.26 10.96
C LYS A 91 -18.72 -5.78 11.00
N ARG A 92 -18.18 -5.02 11.97
CA ARG A 92 -18.41 -3.56 12.08
C ARG A 92 -17.99 -2.81 10.81
N GLN A 93 -16.83 -3.16 10.24
CA GLN A 93 -16.37 -2.56 8.99
C GLN A 93 -17.31 -2.87 7.82
N THR A 94 -17.79 -4.12 7.74
CA THR A 94 -18.72 -4.56 6.70
C THR A 94 -20.09 -3.89 6.84
N GLU A 95 -20.61 -3.76 8.05
CA GLU A 95 -21.85 -3.03 8.33
C GLU A 95 -21.76 -1.56 7.92
N LYS A 96 -20.63 -0.90 8.23
CA LYS A 96 -20.36 0.48 7.75
C LYS A 96 -20.33 0.56 6.23
N ARG A 97 -19.65 -0.37 5.54
CA ARG A 97 -19.61 -0.42 4.06
C ARG A 97 -21.01 -0.63 3.46
N ILE A 98 -21.81 -1.50 4.05
CA ILE A 98 -23.21 -1.72 3.62
C ILE A 98 -24.03 -0.44 3.82
N GLN A 99 -23.84 0.28 4.92
CA GLN A 99 -24.54 1.54 5.17
C GLN A 99 -24.16 2.59 4.09
N VAL A 100 -22.88 2.77 3.81
CA VAL A 100 -22.42 3.66 2.73
C VAL A 100 -23.02 3.27 1.36
N LEU A 101 -23.09 1.97 1.04
CA LEU A 101 -23.73 1.50 -0.20
C LEU A 101 -25.23 1.81 -0.23
N ARG A 102 -25.93 1.69 0.90
CA ARG A 102 -27.38 2.05 1.00
C ARG A 102 -27.56 3.55 0.80
N ASP A 103 -26.73 4.36 1.43
CA ASP A 103 -26.79 5.81 1.32
C ASP A 103 -26.45 6.28 -0.11
N LEU A 104 -25.45 5.67 -0.76
CA LEU A 104 -25.16 5.86 -2.18
C LEU A 104 -26.34 5.48 -3.07
N ASN A 105 -27.01 4.37 -2.80
CA ASN A 105 -28.15 3.92 -3.59
C ASN A 105 -29.39 4.82 -3.39
N LEU A 106 -29.57 5.36 -2.19
CA LEU A 106 -30.61 6.38 -1.92
C LEU A 106 -30.29 7.69 -2.65
N ALA A 107 -29.06 8.17 -2.60
CA ALA A 107 -28.62 9.37 -3.30
C ALA A 107 -28.73 9.24 -4.84
N LEU A 108 -28.47 8.05 -5.39
CA LEU A 108 -28.65 7.76 -6.82
C LEU A 108 -30.12 7.72 -7.25
N LYS A 109 -31.05 7.36 -6.36
CA LYS A 109 -32.49 7.32 -6.64
C LYS A 109 -33.15 8.70 -6.55
N GLU A 110 -32.61 9.57 -5.71
CA GLU A 110 -33.20 10.88 -5.43
C GLU A 110 -32.65 12.00 -6.32
N ASN A 111 -32.04 11.80 -7.41
CA ASN A 111 -31.58 12.73 -8.48
C ASN A 111 -31.56 14.25 -8.14
N THR A 112 -31.45 14.58 -6.85
CA THR A 112 -31.45 15.92 -6.30
C THR A 112 -30.16 16.12 -5.53
N THR A 113 -29.35 17.08 -5.94
CA THR A 113 -28.24 17.64 -5.13
C THR A 113 -28.88 18.26 -3.87
N MET A 114 -28.96 17.43 -2.82
CA MET A 114 -29.59 17.82 -1.55
C MET A 114 -28.79 18.91 -0.80
N PHE A 115 -27.60 19.22 -1.31
CA PHE A 115 -26.68 20.18 -0.70
C PHE A 115 -26.07 21.12 -1.74
N ASP A 116 -26.16 22.42 -1.48
CA ASP A 116 -25.47 23.42 -2.26
C ASP A 116 -24.00 23.50 -1.82
N ILE A 117 -23.11 22.94 -2.65
CA ILE A 117 -21.67 22.96 -2.39
C ILE A 117 -21.07 24.20 -3.06
N VAL A 118 -20.39 25.01 -2.28
CA VAL A 118 -19.76 26.26 -2.71
C VAL A 118 -18.25 26.17 -2.53
N ILE A 119 -17.49 26.60 -3.55
CA ILE A 119 -16.04 26.75 -3.44
C ILE A 119 -15.73 28.20 -3.13
N ARG A 120 -15.00 28.43 -2.05
CA ARG A 120 -14.57 29.77 -1.64
C ARG A 120 -13.29 29.74 -0.82
N THR A 121 -12.59 30.86 -0.78
CA THR A 121 -11.60 31.15 0.24
C THR A 121 -12.32 31.42 1.56
N SER A 122 -11.73 31.03 2.67
CA SER A 122 -12.34 31.20 3.99
C SER A 122 -11.63 32.26 4.81
N ASP A 123 -12.40 32.89 5.72
CA ASP A 123 -11.85 33.81 6.71
C ASP A 123 -11.01 33.06 7.74
N GLU A 124 -10.07 33.77 8.33
CA GLU A 124 -9.27 33.25 9.45
C GLU A 124 -10.11 33.10 10.71
N ILE A 125 -9.86 32.03 11.47
CA ILE A 125 -10.49 31.79 12.76
C ILE A 125 -9.39 31.55 13.80
N ARG A 126 -9.34 32.37 14.85
CA ARG A 126 -8.45 32.14 15.99
C ARG A 126 -9.15 31.24 17.01
N LEU A 127 -8.50 30.16 17.39
CA LEU A 127 -9.05 29.16 18.29
C LEU A 127 -8.20 28.99 19.55
N ALA A 128 -8.87 28.77 20.69
CA ALA A 128 -8.32 27.91 21.73
C ALA A 128 -8.47 26.46 21.23
N TYR A 129 -7.38 25.73 21.13
CA TYR A 129 -7.32 24.46 20.42
C TYR A 129 -6.80 23.34 21.31
N HIS A 130 -7.38 22.17 21.13
CA HIS A 130 -6.96 20.89 21.73
C HIS A 130 -7.09 19.77 20.72
N ARG A 131 -6.15 18.81 20.71
CA ARG A 131 -6.20 17.63 19.82
C ARG A 131 -5.99 16.38 20.64
N GLU A 132 -6.86 15.39 20.46
CA GLU A 132 -6.78 14.11 21.16
C GLU A 132 -7.33 12.95 20.31
N LEU A 133 -6.98 11.74 20.71
CA LEU A 133 -7.57 10.50 20.17
C LEU A 133 -8.80 10.13 20.99
N ILE A 134 -9.98 10.21 20.41
CA ILE A 134 -11.24 9.85 21.05
C ILE A 134 -11.71 8.48 20.59
N SER A 135 -12.35 7.71 21.48
CA SER A 135 -12.91 6.39 21.16
C SER A 135 -14.32 6.47 20.56
N ASP A 136 -15.03 7.58 20.80
CA ASP A 136 -16.39 7.79 20.29
C ASP A 136 -16.62 9.27 19.98
N LYS A 137 -17.11 9.55 18.76
CA LYS A 137 -17.49 10.91 18.34
C LYS A 137 -18.66 11.50 19.14
N ALA A 138 -19.43 10.67 19.83
CA ALA A 138 -20.46 11.15 20.77
C ALA A 138 -19.89 11.91 21.98
N SER A 139 -18.59 11.78 22.27
CA SER A 139 -17.91 12.55 23.33
C SER A 139 -17.56 13.98 22.95
N CYS A 140 -17.57 14.33 21.65
CA CYS A 140 -17.16 15.66 21.17
C CYS A 140 -17.88 16.83 21.87
N PRO A 141 -19.21 16.82 22.09
CA PRO A 141 -19.89 17.92 22.79
C PRO A 141 -19.38 18.14 24.21
N ALA A 142 -19.07 17.07 24.95
CA ALA A 142 -18.58 17.15 26.31
C ALA A 142 -17.17 17.79 26.39
N VAL A 143 -16.29 17.45 25.44
CA VAL A 143 -14.95 18.06 25.33
C VAL A 143 -15.07 19.56 25.07
N ILE A 144 -15.92 19.96 24.12
CA ILE A 144 -16.16 21.38 23.79
C ILE A 144 -16.73 22.14 24.99
N GLU A 145 -17.68 21.55 25.70
CA GLU A 145 -18.29 22.17 26.90
C GLU A 145 -17.23 22.39 27.97
N ASN A 146 -16.37 21.40 28.24
CA ASN A 146 -15.26 21.55 29.17
C ASN A 146 -14.29 22.67 28.75
N MET A 147 -13.97 22.77 27.45
CA MET A 147 -13.14 23.86 26.92
C MET A 147 -13.80 25.22 27.17
N ARG A 148 -15.11 25.37 26.93
CA ARG A 148 -15.84 26.60 27.18
C ARG A 148 -15.87 26.99 28.67
N HIS A 149 -15.94 26.02 29.57
CA HIS A 149 -15.85 26.30 31.03
C HIS A 149 -14.46 26.76 31.45
N THR A 150 -13.40 26.27 30.82
CA THR A 150 -12.01 26.60 31.17
C THR A 150 -11.56 27.95 30.58
N ILE A 151 -12.04 28.29 29.36
CA ILE A 151 -11.68 29.54 28.69
C ILE A 151 -12.49 30.70 29.27
N PRO A 152 -11.88 31.85 29.62
CA PRO A 152 -12.62 33.00 30.15
C PRO A 152 -13.71 33.47 29.16
N GLU A 153 -14.94 33.58 29.61
CA GLU A 153 -16.12 33.91 28.78
C GLU A 153 -15.92 35.21 27.97
N ARG A 154 -15.25 36.20 28.54
CA ARG A 154 -14.99 37.51 27.89
C ARG A 154 -14.16 37.45 26.60
N ILE A 155 -13.43 36.36 26.37
CA ILE A 155 -12.60 36.19 25.19
C ILE A 155 -13.16 35.10 24.26
N GLN A 156 -14.23 34.41 24.63
CA GLN A 156 -14.85 33.41 23.78
C GLN A 156 -15.56 34.09 22.61
N GLY A 157 -15.33 33.54 21.41
CA GLY A 157 -16.14 33.81 20.23
C GLY A 157 -17.37 32.89 20.18
N SER A 158 -18.16 33.08 19.16
CA SER A 158 -19.44 32.38 19.02
C SER A 158 -19.34 31.01 18.36
N ARG A 159 -18.30 30.77 17.58
CA ARG A 159 -18.14 29.55 16.79
C ARG A 159 -17.38 28.47 17.57
N THR A 160 -17.70 27.23 17.24
CA THR A 160 -16.94 26.05 17.67
C THR A 160 -16.46 25.30 16.43
N VAL A 161 -15.29 24.74 16.49
CA VAL A 161 -14.71 24.00 15.35
C VAL A 161 -14.32 22.59 15.82
N VAL A 162 -14.76 21.59 15.09
CA VAL A 162 -14.28 20.22 15.22
C VAL A 162 -13.49 19.89 13.95
N ILE A 163 -12.28 19.37 14.10
CA ILE A 163 -11.40 19.05 12.99
C ILE A 163 -11.23 17.53 12.95
N ASP A 164 -11.63 16.91 11.86
CA ASP A 164 -11.48 15.48 11.65
C ASP A 164 -10.22 15.22 10.81
N TYR A 165 -9.20 14.65 11.45
CA TYR A 165 -7.91 14.34 10.83
C TYR A 165 -7.86 12.93 10.21
N GLU A 166 -9.00 12.23 10.12
CA GLU A 166 -9.04 10.90 9.56
C GLU A 166 -9.03 10.93 8.03
N THR A 167 -8.24 10.03 7.43
CA THR A 167 -8.29 9.71 6.00
C THR A 167 -9.12 8.46 5.74
N THR A 168 -9.05 7.49 6.66
CA THR A 168 -9.78 6.21 6.60
C THR A 168 -10.09 5.73 8.01
N PHE A 169 -11.12 4.90 8.14
CA PHE A 169 -11.50 4.30 9.43
C PHE A 169 -10.73 2.99 9.65
N LEU A 170 -9.48 3.07 10.08
CA LEU A 170 -8.64 1.89 10.32
C LEU A 170 -8.73 1.34 11.75
N ASN A 171 -9.06 2.19 12.72
CA ASN A 171 -9.01 1.87 14.16
C ASN A 171 -10.28 2.33 14.89
N ASP A 172 -10.46 1.86 16.11
CA ASP A 172 -11.59 2.24 17.00
C ASP A 172 -11.42 3.64 17.65
N THR A 173 -10.36 4.38 17.31
CA THR A 173 -10.12 5.74 17.81
C THR A 173 -10.13 6.73 16.67
N PHE A 174 -10.53 7.97 16.95
CA PHE A 174 -10.60 9.07 16.00
C PHE A 174 -9.65 10.18 16.44
N ASP A 175 -8.77 10.62 15.56
CA ASP A 175 -7.89 11.76 15.78
C ASP A 175 -8.68 13.03 15.50
N THR A 176 -9.01 13.76 16.56
CA THR A 176 -9.95 14.87 16.50
C THR A 176 -9.37 16.11 17.15
N GLY A 177 -9.47 17.24 16.45
CA GLY A 177 -9.16 18.55 16.98
C GLY A 177 -10.43 19.27 17.44
N PHE A 178 -10.35 19.94 18.57
CA PHE A 178 -11.42 20.74 19.15
C PHE A 178 -10.97 22.19 19.25
N GLY A 179 -11.82 23.12 18.85
CA GLY A 179 -11.53 24.53 18.91
C GLY A 179 -12.73 25.35 19.35
N VAL A 180 -12.49 26.25 20.29
CA VAL A 180 -13.43 27.32 20.66
C VAL A 180 -12.85 28.61 20.11
N GLU A 181 -13.65 29.35 19.34
CA GLU A 181 -13.23 30.65 18.81
C GLU A 181 -12.89 31.60 19.97
N ILE A 182 -11.78 32.34 19.79
CA ILE A 182 -11.35 33.35 20.73
C ILE A 182 -11.11 34.70 20.04
N THR A 183 -11.49 35.77 20.75
CA THR A 183 -11.37 37.15 20.26
C THR A 183 -10.13 37.88 20.80
N ALA A 184 -9.45 37.27 21.77
CA ALA A 184 -8.20 37.76 22.35
C ALA A 184 -7.32 36.58 22.78
N SER A 185 -6.04 36.85 23.09
CA SER A 185 -5.09 35.81 23.47
C SER A 185 -5.48 35.10 24.78
N LEU A 186 -5.12 33.81 24.84
CA LEU A 186 -5.33 32.98 26.01
C LEU A 186 -4.46 33.42 27.18
N PRO A 187 -4.91 33.22 28.43
CA PRO A 187 -4.06 33.38 29.60
C PRO A 187 -2.82 32.48 29.57
N LYS A 188 -1.68 32.95 30.09
CA LYS A 188 -0.40 32.22 30.07
C LYS A 188 -0.45 30.82 30.72
N ASN A 189 -1.39 30.57 31.60
CA ASN A 189 -1.59 29.32 32.34
C ASN A 189 -2.81 28.53 31.84
N CYS A 190 -3.33 28.85 30.64
CA CYS A 190 -4.35 28.04 29.98
C CYS A 190 -3.73 26.73 29.48
N GLU A 191 -4.44 25.63 29.64
CA GLU A 191 -4.02 24.30 29.17
C GLU A 191 -4.16 24.11 27.66
N TYR A 192 -4.91 24.99 26.99
CA TYR A 192 -5.15 24.95 25.56
C TYR A 192 -4.15 25.85 24.82
N GLU A 193 -3.82 25.45 23.58
CA GLU A 193 -2.94 26.24 22.70
C GLU A 193 -3.74 27.21 21.82
N GLU A 194 -3.12 28.30 21.39
CA GLU A 194 -3.70 29.17 20.37
C GLU A 194 -3.39 28.62 18.99
N LYS A 195 -4.42 28.45 18.18
CA LYS A 195 -4.29 28.05 16.77
C LYS A 195 -5.03 29.02 15.85
N LEU A 196 -4.34 29.51 14.83
CA LEU A 196 -4.97 30.29 13.77
C LEU A 196 -5.31 29.34 12.61
N LEU A 197 -6.59 29.15 12.35
CA LEU A 197 -7.03 28.45 11.13
C LEU A 197 -6.94 29.42 9.97
N HIS A 198 -6.04 29.13 9.05
CA HIS A 198 -5.88 29.85 7.81
C HIS A 198 -5.95 28.84 6.67
N PHE A 199 -6.90 29.01 5.76
CA PHE A 199 -7.07 28.15 4.61
C PHE A 199 -6.24 28.67 3.42
N SER A 200 -5.07 28.09 3.21
CA SER A 200 -4.15 28.47 2.14
C SER A 200 -4.57 28.00 0.74
N SER A 201 -5.65 27.24 0.64
CA SER A 201 -6.24 26.72 -0.60
C SER A 201 -7.73 27.02 -0.65
N ASP A 202 -8.34 26.82 -1.82
CA ASP A 202 -9.78 26.84 -1.92
C ASP A 202 -10.41 25.81 -1.00
N THR A 203 -11.61 26.09 -0.50
CA THR A 203 -12.37 25.15 0.30
C THR A 203 -13.71 24.85 -0.36
N ALA A 204 -14.03 23.57 -0.50
CA ALA A 204 -15.40 23.15 -0.78
C ALA A 204 -16.16 23.20 0.54
N SER A 205 -17.26 23.95 0.58
CA SER A 205 -18.07 24.19 1.77
C SER A 205 -19.52 23.82 1.52
N VAL A 206 -20.17 23.29 2.57
CA VAL A 206 -21.60 22.96 2.56
C VAL A 206 -22.21 23.31 3.91
N ILE A 207 -23.42 23.86 3.91
CA ILE A 207 -24.19 24.16 5.12
C ILE A 207 -25.17 23.01 5.37
N CYS A 208 -25.22 22.54 6.62
CA CYS A 208 -26.09 21.46 7.04
C CYS A 208 -26.53 21.57 8.50
N THR A 209 -27.32 20.63 8.97
CA THR A 209 -27.65 20.44 10.39
C THR A 209 -26.94 19.21 10.93
N GLU A 210 -26.93 19.01 12.25
CA GLU A 210 -26.34 17.81 12.86
C GLU A 210 -26.92 16.52 12.29
N ALA A 211 -28.26 16.47 12.12
CA ALA A 211 -28.96 15.30 11.59
C ALA A 211 -28.62 14.95 10.14
N SER A 212 -28.10 15.90 9.36
CA SER A 212 -27.70 15.73 7.95
C SER A 212 -26.19 15.79 7.73
N SER A 213 -25.40 15.95 8.78
CA SER A 213 -23.93 16.13 8.74
C SER A 213 -23.21 15.00 7.97
N ASP A 214 -23.51 13.73 8.27
CA ASP A 214 -22.87 12.59 7.61
C ASP A 214 -23.17 12.53 6.10
N LYS A 215 -24.41 12.87 5.72
CA LYS A 215 -24.81 12.95 4.31
C LYS A 215 -24.12 14.12 3.61
N ALA A 216 -23.96 15.23 4.30
CA ALA A 216 -23.28 16.40 3.78
C ALA A 216 -21.78 16.16 3.57
N VAL A 217 -21.10 15.45 4.49
CA VAL A 217 -19.71 14.99 4.33
C VAL A 217 -19.59 14.11 3.08
N THR A 218 -20.47 13.12 2.93
CA THR A 218 -20.47 12.23 1.76
C THR A 218 -20.68 13.00 0.45
N ALA A 219 -21.62 13.95 0.43
CA ALA A 219 -21.88 14.80 -0.74
C ALA A 219 -20.67 15.68 -1.09
N LEU A 220 -19.99 16.23 -0.07
CA LEU A 220 -18.81 17.05 -0.22
C LEU A 220 -17.64 16.27 -0.84
N HIS A 221 -17.35 15.08 -0.32
CA HIS A 221 -16.31 14.21 -0.87
C HIS A 221 -16.61 13.77 -2.31
N ARG A 222 -17.86 13.41 -2.59
CA ARG A 222 -18.31 13.07 -3.93
C ARG A 222 -18.13 14.23 -4.91
N TYR A 223 -18.54 15.43 -4.51
CA TYR A 223 -18.37 16.63 -5.34
C TYR A 223 -16.91 16.87 -5.71
N VAL A 224 -15.98 16.68 -4.74
CA VAL A 224 -14.54 16.82 -4.96
C VAL A 224 -14.05 15.85 -6.02
N LEU A 225 -14.44 14.57 -5.92
CA LEU A 225 -14.06 13.53 -6.89
C LEU A 225 -14.67 13.79 -8.28
N ASP A 226 -15.97 14.06 -8.35
CA ASP A 226 -16.70 14.25 -9.61
C ASP A 226 -16.22 15.50 -10.36
N ASN A 227 -15.65 16.48 -9.67
CA ASN A 227 -15.17 17.74 -10.24
C ASN A 227 -13.64 17.84 -10.37
N ASN A 228 -12.93 16.73 -10.24
CA ASN A 228 -11.48 16.66 -10.44
C ASN A 228 -10.70 17.60 -9.50
N TYR A 229 -10.96 17.51 -8.19
CA TYR A 229 -10.20 18.16 -7.14
C TYR A 229 -9.40 17.14 -6.32
N GLN A 230 -8.28 17.58 -5.80
CA GLN A 230 -7.49 16.85 -4.78
C GLN A 230 -7.84 17.40 -3.39
N ILE A 231 -8.08 16.53 -2.42
CA ILE A 231 -8.19 16.89 -1.01
C ILE A 231 -6.78 17.14 -0.46
N VAL A 232 -6.58 18.29 0.19
CA VAL A 232 -5.25 18.72 0.67
C VAL A 232 -5.22 19.08 2.16
N GLY A 233 -6.23 18.64 2.92
CA GLY A 233 -6.31 18.90 4.35
C GLY A 233 -7.42 18.11 5.05
N PRO A 234 -7.58 18.27 6.36
CA PRO A 234 -8.61 17.63 7.16
C PRO A 234 -10.01 18.22 6.87
N THR A 235 -11.03 17.52 7.35
CA THR A 235 -12.40 18.03 7.33
C THR A 235 -12.67 18.91 8.53
N TYR A 236 -13.15 20.13 8.31
CA TYR A 236 -13.52 21.07 9.36
C TYR A 236 -15.04 21.14 9.49
N LYS A 237 -15.54 21.00 10.71
CA LYS A 237 -16.94 21.18 11.08
C LYS A 237 -17.04 22.43 11.95
N ILE A 238 -17.56 23.54 11.38
CA ILE A 238 -17.75 24.80 12.07
C ILE A 238 -19.20 24.86 12.54
N ILE A 239 -19.40 24.98 13.83
CA ILE A 239 -20.72 25.02 14.48
C ILE A 239 -21.00 26.44 14.89
N TYR A 240 -22.11 26.99 14.41
CA TYR A 240 -22.58 28.34 14.71
C TYR A 240 -23.55 28.34 15.90
N PRO A 241 -23.83 29.52 16.53
CA PRO A 241 -24.69 29.61 17.71
C PRO A 241 -26.13 29.15 17.52
N ASP A 242 -26.63 29.16 16.29
CA ASP A 242 -27.96 28.69 15.90
C ASP A 242 -28.00 27.18 15.59
N ASN A 243 -26.92 26.45 15.89
CA ASN A 243 -26.68 25.06 15.56
C ASN A 243 -26.59 24.77 14.05
N THR A 244 -26.44 25.78 13.21
CA THR A 244 -26.06 25.61 11.82
C THR A 244 -24.63 25.09 11.77
N ILE A 245 -24.36 24.13 10.88
CA ILE A 245 -23.06 23.54 10.68
C ILE A 245 -22.57 23.88 9.28
N GLU A 246 -21.36 24.40 9.18
CA GLU A 246 -20.63 24.50 7.94
C GLU A 246 -19.50 23.45 7.92
N LEU A 247 -19.59 22.53 6.98
CA LEU A 247 -18.49 21.59 6.69
C LEU A 247 -17.59 22.20 5.63
N LYS A 248 -16.28 22.13 5.86
CA LYS A 248 -15.26 22.63 4.94
C LYS A 248 -14.22 21.58 4.66
N LEU A 249 -13.82 21.48 3.40
CA LEU A 249 -12.78 20.57 2.93
C LEU A 249 -11.79 21.34 2.07
N PRO A 250 -10.51 21.48 2.48
CA PRO A 250 -9.48 22.12 1.67
C PRO A 250 -9.20 21.31 0.41
N ILE A 251 -9.21 21.98 -0.74
CA ILE A 251 -9.08 21.35 -2.05
C ILE A 251 -8.14 22.12 -2.97
N VAL A 252 -7.61 21.43 -3.98
CA VAL A 252 -6.88 22.01 -5.10
C VAL A 252 -7.46 21.48 -6.39
N LYS A 253 -7.72 22.34 -7.36
CA LYS A 253 -8.21 21.95 -8.69
C LYS A 253 -7.10 21.23 -9.44
N LEU A 254 -7.39 20.03 -9.96
CA LEU A 254 -6.49 19.32 -10.85
C LEU A 254 -6.73 19.74 -12.31
N ASP A 255 -5.66 19.88 -13.05
CA ASP A 255 -5.68 20.21 -14.47
C ASP A 255 -4.85 19.17 -15.24
N SER A 256 -5.51 18.19 -15.81
CA SER A 256 -4.88 17.13 -16.60
C SER A 256 -4.20 17.61 -17.89
N SER A 257 -4.44 18.85 -18.29
CA SER A 257 -3.74 19.47 -19.43
C SER A 257 -2.34 19.99 -19.06
N GLN A 258 -2.05 20.15 -17.78
CA GLN A 258 -0.73 20.56 -17.31
C GLN A 258 0.25 19.39 -17.43
N THR A 259 1.34 19.62 -18.18
CA THR A 259 2.47 18.70 -18.21
C THR A 259 3.57 19.31 -17.33
N VAL A 260 3.75 18.78 -16.12
CA VAL A 260 4.87 19.21 -15.27
C VAL A 260 6.17 18.73 -15.91
N ALA A 261 7.03 19.65 -16.29
CA ALA A 261 8.33 19.36 -16.86
C ALA A 261 9.17 18.50 -15.91
N ASN A 262 10.09 17.70 -16.47
CA ASN A 262 11.10 17.02 -15.69
C ASN A 262 11.91 18.04 -14.88
N GLU A 263 12.07 17.77 -13.59
CA GLU A 263 12.92 18.58 -12.73
C GLU A 263 14.37 18.12 -12.93
N GLU A 264 15.17 18.90 -13.67
CA GLU A 264 16.59 18.64 -13.77
C GLU A 264 17.29 19.03 -12.46
N VAL A 265 17.94 18.04 -11.85
CA VAL A 265 18.69 18.25 -10.61
C VAL A 265 20.17 18.16 -10.93
N ILE A 266 20.84 19.27 -10.90
CA ILE A 266 22.28 19.33 -10.82
C ILE A 266 22.64 19.98 -9.47
N LEU A 267 22.43 19.22 -8.39
CA LEU A 267 22.88 19.63 -7.06
C LEU A 267 24.09 18.78 -6.67
N PRO A 268 25.14 19.42 -6.09
CA PRO A 268 26.22 18.66 -5.50
C PRO A 268 25.64 17.80 -4.36
N PHE A 269 26.18 16.60 -4.20
CA PHE A 269 25.81 15.75 -3.07
C PHE A 269 26.24 16.43 -1.76
N GLU A 270 25.28 16.58 -0.85
CA GLU A 270 25.51 16.97 0.54
C GLU A 270 25.04 15.84 1.44
N ASN A 271 25.91 15.38 2.34
CA ASN A 271 25.59 14.29 3.25
C ASN A 271 24.60 14.76 4.35
N ASP A 272 23.69 13.85 4.71
CA ASP A 272 22.76 14.00 5.83
C ASP A 272 22.85 12.73 6.69
N PRO A 273 23.64 12.73 7.76
CA PRO A 273 23.81 11.54 8.59
C PRO A 273 22.53 11.09 9.28
N ASP A 274 21.57 12.01 9.48
CA ASP A 274 20.32 11.70 10.19
C ASP A 274 19.36 10.86 9.33
N VAL A 275 19.50 10.94 7.98
CA VAL A 275 18.66 10.17 7.07
C VAL A 275 19.19 8.75 6.82
N ILE A 276 20.51 8.53 7.00
CA ILE A 276 21.13 7.22 6.72
C ILE A 276 20.46 6.12 7.56
N GLY A 277 20.18 4.98 6.92
CA GLY A 277 19.57 3.82 7.55
C GLY A 277 18.35 3.30 6.82
N HIS A 278 17.55 2.51 7.54
CA HIS A 278 16.33 1.89 7.06
C HIS A 278 15.09 2.57 7.63
N TRP A 279 14.10 2.79 6.77
CA TRP A 279 12.86 3.49 7.05
C TRP A 279 11.68 2.68 6.52
N GLU A 280 10.69 2.43 7.35
CA GLU A 280 9.44 1.75 6.97
C GLU A 280 8.32 2.76 6.76
N LEU A 281 7.52 2.57 5.71
CA LEU A 281 6.36 3.42 5.44
C LEU A 281 5.37 3.31 6.60
N TYR A 282 5.07 4.45 7.23
CA TYR A 282 4.16 4.56 8.36
C TYR A 282 2.79 5.06 7.94
N ASP A 283 2.73 6.11 7.10
CA ASP A 283 1.47 6.72 6.68
C ASP A 283 1.56 7.45 5.34
N LEU A 284 0.42 7.70 4.70
CA LEU A 284 0.25 8.47 3.48
C LEU A 284 -0.83 9.52 3.72
N LEU A 285 -0.47 10.79 3.68
CA LEU A 285 -1.35 11.87 4.15
C LEU A 285 -1.44 13.00 3.12
N PRO A 286 -2.55 13.72 3.04
CA PRO A 286 -2.67 14.92 2.23
C PRO A 286 -1.75 16.06 2.69
N CYS A 287 -1.48 16.16 3.99
CA CYS A 287 -0.62 17.21 4.57
C CYS A 287 -0.09 16.78 5.95
N LYS A 288 0.95 17.50 6.40
CA LYS A 288 1.61 17.22 7.69
C LYS A 288 0.70 17.44 8.90
N GLU A 289 -0.24 18.37 8.83
CA GLU A 289 -1.19 18.63 9.89
C GLU A 289 -2.01 17.38 10.29
N MET A 290 -2.25 16.48 9.32
CA MET A 290 -2.99 15.24 9.54
C MET A 290 -2.15 14.13 10.21
N PHE A 291 -0.85 14.30 10.36
CA PHE A 291 0.01 13.30 11.00
C PHE A 291 -0.26 13.15 12.49
N HIS A 292 -0.22 11.91 12.99
CA HIS A 292 -0.24 11.59 14.42
C HIS A 292 0.75 10.45 14.72
N PRO A 293 1.72 10.64 15.66
CA PRO A 293 2.80 9.67 15.88
C PRO A 293 2.35 8.32 16.43
N SER A 294 1.20 8.27 17.09
CA SER A 294 0.65 7.05 17.70
C SER A 294 -0.50 6.45 16.89
N LYS A 295 -0.81 7.01 15.73
CA LYS A 295 -1.96 6.54 14.94
C LYS A 295 -1.68 6.60 13.43
N GLN A 296 -1.60 5.43 12.82
CA GLN A 296 -1.60 5.28 11.37
C GLN A 296 -3.02 5.52 10.84
N LYS A 297 -3.15 6.28 9.76
CA LYS A 297 -4.44 6.69 9.17
C LYS A 297 -4.75 6.03 7.83
N THR A 298 -3.72 5.56 7.14
CA THR A 298 -3.88 4.95 5.81
C THR A 298 -3.49 3.48 5.84
N ALA A 299 -4.31 2.62 5.25
CA ALA A 299 -3.95 1.23 5.03
C ALA A 299 -2.83 1.15 3.98
N ILE A 300 -1.69 0.59 4.34
CA ILE A 300 -0.58 0.37 3.42
C ILE A 300 -0.93 -0.83 2.53
N THR A 301 -1.15 -0.60 1.25
CA THR A 301 -1.40 -1.64 0.25
C THR A 301 -0.10 -2.14 -0.37
N ASP A 302 -0.17 -3.26 -1.13
CA ASP A 302 1.03 -3.84 -1.77
C ASP A 302 1.57 -3.01 -2.94
N GLU A 303 0.81 -2.04 -3.43
CA GLU A 303 1.20 -1.17 -4.54
C GLU A 303 2.14 -0.03 -4.16
N LYS A 304 2.27 0.27 -2.86
CA LYS A 304 3.10 1.38 -2.36
C LYS A 304 4.48 0.90 -1.94
N ILE A 305 5.44 1.83 -1.97
CA ILE A 305 6.79 1.58 -1.46
C ILE A 305 6.72 1.40 0.05
N LYS A 306 7.01 0.21 0.52
CA LYS A 306 6.89 -0.12 1.95
C LYS A 306 8.09 0.31 2.77
N GLU A 307 9.25 0.45 2.15
CA GLU A 307 10.50 0.75 2.83
C GLU A 307 11.46 1.57 1.95
N LEU A 308 12.30 2.35 2.58
CA LEU A 308 13.37 3.12 1.95
C LEU A 308 14.70 2.83 2.67
N TYR A 309 15.75 2.67 1.89
CA TYR A 309 17.13 2.62 2.37
C TYR A 309 17.89 3.85 1.86
N PHE A 310 18.42 4.62 2.80
CA PHE A 310 19.31 5.73 2.48
C PHE A 310 20.76 5.27 2.63
N LEU A 311 21.42 5.08 1.49
CA LEU A 311 22.79 4.59 1.40
C LEU A 311 23.80 5.73 1.56
N PRO A 312 24.97 5.50 2.19
CA PRO A 312 26.03 6.47 2.27
C PRO A 312 26.39 7.04 0.88
N GLY A 313 26.77 8.31 0.83
CA GLY A 313 27.20 8.96 -0.42
C GLY A 313 26.06 9.28 -1.39
N GLY A 314 24.79 9.20 -0.97
CA GLY A 314 23.65 9.48 -1.84
C GLY A 314 23.41 8.42 -2.92
N GLU A 315 24.02 7.24 -2.76
CA GLU A 315 23.95 6.18 -3.75
C GLU A 315 22.51 5.81 -4.10
N ARG A 316 22.29 5.55 -5.38
CA ARG A 316 20.99 5.17 -5.89
C ARG A 316 20.57 3.79 -5.38
N TYR A 317 19.38 3.73 -4.75
CA TYR A 317 18.69 2.51 -4.44
C TYR A 317 17.35 2.49 -5.17
N TRP A 318 17.09 1.44 -5.94
CA TRP A 318 15.93 1.33 -6.81
C TRP A 318 15.79 2.54 -7.76
N CYS A 319 14.69 3.31 -7.67
CA CYS A 319 14.50 4.54 -8.45
C CYS A 319 14.87 5.81 -7.68
N PHE A 320 15.44 5.69 -6.47
CA PHE A 320 15.77 6.79 -5.59
C PHE A 320 17.26 6.99 -5.44
N SER A 321 17.67 8.24 -5.46
CA SER A 321 18.93 8.75 -4.92
C SER A 321 18.62 9.92 -4.02
N TRP A 322 19.57 10.40 -3.25
CA TRP A 322 19.30 11.47 -2.30
C TRP A 322 20.48 12.42 -2.14
N THR A 323 20.18 13.61 -1.69
CA THR A 323 21.09 14.59 -1.10
C THR A 323 20.35 15.27 0.04
N LYS A 324 21.02 15.97 0.93
CA LYS A 324 20.41 16.55 2.12
C LYS A 324 19.14 17.33 1.82
N GLY A 325 18.06 16.97 2.49
CA GLY A 325 16.72 17.55 2.32
C GLY A 325 15.96 17.12 1.05
N LEU A 326 16.56 16.31 0.14
CA LEU A 326 15.95 15.93 -1.11
C LEU A 326 16.07 14.43 -1.40
N LEU A 327 14.92 13.79 -1.66
CA LEU A 327 14.82 12.46 -2.24
C LEU A 327 14.53 12.60 -3.74
N LEU A 328 15.49 12.20 -4.55
CA LEU A 328 15.39 12.28 -6.00
C LEU A 328 14.79 10.99 -6.54
N SER A 329 13.66 11.07 -7.23
CA SER A 329 13.01 9.91 -7.81
C SER A 329 13.01 9.97 -9.34
N THR A 330 13.15 8.79 -9.95
CA THR A 330 12.93 8.58 -11.38
C THR A 330 11.85 7.53 -11.52
N THR A 331 10.59 7.96 -11.67
CA THR A 331 9.42 7.07 -11.69
C THR A 331 8.55 7.34 -12.89
N GLY A 332 7.76 6.33 -13.26
CA GLY A 332 6.70 6.46 -14.23
C GLY A 332 7.14 6.40 -15.70
N TYR A 333 6.13 6.41 -16.57
CA TYR A 333 6.27 6.51 -18.01
C TYR A 333 5.40 7.69 -18.52
N PRO A 334 5.98 8.61 -19.29
CA PRO A 334 7.41 8.77 -19.59
C PRO A 334 8.21 9.08 -18.32
N HIS A 335 9.46 8.63 -18.26
CA HIS A 335 10.34 8.80 -17.08
C HIS A 335 10.34 10.24 -16.59
N SER A 336 9.71 10.48 -15.45
CA SER A 336 9.72 11.78 -14.81
C SER A 336 10.75 11.81 -13.68
N LYS A 337 11.67 12.75 -13.74
CA LYS A 337 12.58 13.06 -12.62
C LYS A 337 11.88 14.02 -11.69
N ARG A 338 11.90 13.74 -10.39
CA ARG A 338 11.28 14.59 -9.35
C ARG A 338 12.24 14.78 -8.18
N GLN A 339 12.20 15.99 -7.63
CA GLN A 339 12.88 16.38 -6.39
C GLN A 339 11.83 16.42 -5.29
N ASN A 340 11.78 15.39 -4.45
CA ASN A 340 10.86 15.31 -3.34
C ASN A 340 11.56 15.86 -2.10
N GLN A 341 11.05 16.94 -1.52
CA GLN A 341 11.61 17.49 -0.30
C GLN A 341 11.35 16.52 0.86
N TYR A 342 12.31 16.39 1.78
CA TYR A 342 12.11 15.65 3.00
C TYR A 342 12.56 16.45 4.23
N THR A 343 11.92 16.13 5.36
CA THR A 343 12.31 16.61 6.69
C THR A 343 12.29 15.44 7.67
N ILE A 344 13.12 15.52 8.72
CA ILE A 344 13.21 14.50 9.76
C ILE A 344 12.79 15.13 11.09
N GLU A 345 11.97 14.44 11.85
CA GLU A 345 11.54 14.86 13.18
C GLU A 345 11.56 13.69 14.16
N THR A 346 12.08 13.93 15.35
CA THR A 346 11.98 12.98 16.46
C THR A 346 10.88 13.41 17.39
N ILE A 347 9.89 12.54 17.58
CA ILE A 347 8.71 12.78 18.42
C ILE A 347 8.65 11.67 19.47
N GLY A 348 8.87 12.03 20.73
CA GLY A 348 9.07 11.04 21.79
C GLY A 348 10.34 10.23 21.56
N ASP A 349 10.19 8.91 21.48
CA ASP A 349 11.25 7.93 21.21
C ASP A 349 11.32 7.47 19.73
N GLN A 350 10.51 8.07 18.87
CA GLN A 350 10.38 7.67 17.46
C GLN A 350 10.85 8.79 16.54
N THR A 351 11.57 8.39 15.47
CA THR A 351 12.03 9.32 14.44
C THR A 351 11.28 9.06 13.15
N PHE A 352 10.74 10.13 12.56
CA PHE A 352 9.94 10.10 11.35
C PHE A 352 10.59 10.92 10.25
N LEU A 353 10.49 10.41 9.03
CA LEU A 353 10.88 11.07 7.79
C LEU A 353 9.60 11.45 7.03
N PHE A 354 9.44 12.73 6.74
CA PHE A 354 8.33 13.27 5.99
C PHE A 354 8.81 13.61 4.58
N VAL A 355 8.26 12.96 3.57
CA VAL A 355 8.63 13.16 2.16
C VAL A 355 7.44 13.76 1.42
N GLU A 356 7.58 14.96 0.86
CA GLU A 356 6.61 15.55 -0.06
C GLU A 356 6.73 14.88 -1.44
N PHE A 357 6.00 13.78 -1.63
CA PHE A 357 6.11 12.95 -2.82
C PHE A 357 5.30 13.51 -3.98
N LYS A 358 6.00 13.87 -5.07
CA LYS A 358 5.44 14.44 -6.29
C LYS A 358 4.94 13.33 -7.23
N GLY A 359 3.74 12.83 -6.97
CA GLY A 359 3.08 11.78 -7.73
C GLY A 359 2.28 12.27 -8.94
N LYS A 360 1.24 11.50 -9.29
CA LYS A 360 0.35 11.79 -10.42
C LYS A 360 -0.40 13.11 -10.23
N GLU A 361 -1.00 13.30 -9.06
CA GLU A 361 -1.79 14.50 -8.74
C GLU A 361 -0.94 15.78 -8.86
N TYR A 362 0.31 15.73 -8.41
CA TYR A 362 1.27 16.83 -8.60
C TYR A 362 1.49 17.15 -10.09
N SER A 363 1.57 16.13 -10.93
CA SER A 363 1.71 16.30 -12.39
C SER A 363 0.49 16.95 -13.03
N GLU A 364 -0.65 16.88 -12.39
CA GLU A 364 -1.92 17.49 -12.80
C GLU A 364 -2.21 18.81 -12.06
N GLY A 365 -1.18 19.47 -11.53
CA GLY A 365 -1.30 20.78 -10.85
C GLY A 365 -1.72 20.72 -9.39
N GLY A 366 -1.82 19.51 -8.82
CA GLY A 366 -2.10 19.30 -7.40
C GLY A 366 -0.88 19.53 -6.51
N LYS A 367 -1.04 19.25 -5.23
CA LYS A 367 0.05 19.27 -4.23
C LYS A 367 0.72 17.90 -4.10
N PRO A 368 1.99 17.84 -3.67
CA PRO A 368 2.63 16.59 -3.29
C PRO A 368 1.82 15.85 -2.23
N GLU A 369 1.79 14.52 -2.30
CA GLU A 369 1.30 13.65 -1.24
C GLU A 369 2.38 13.54 -0.16
N LEU A 370 2.04 13.60 1.12
CA LEU A 370 2.99 13.45 2.21
C LEU A 370 3.15 11.96 2.56
N TRP A 371 4.33 11.42 2.27
CA TRP A 371 4.71 10.08 2.68
C TRP A 371 5.50 10.15 3.97
N VAL A 372 5.03 9.44 4.99
CA VAL A 372 5.65 9.41 6.31
C VAL A 372 6.29 8.05 6.52
N PHE A 373 7.59 8.03 6.80
CA PHE A 373 8.32 6.83 7.13
C PHE A 373 8.79 6.90 8.58
N LYS A 374 8.84 5.76 9.24
CA LYS A 374 9.38 5.61 10.58
C LYS A 374 10.76 4.97 10.50
N LYS A 375 11.73 5.52 11.22
CA LYS A 375 13.09 4.98 11.29
C LYS A 375 13.11 3.67 12.05
N THR A 376 13.68 2.63 11.44
CA THR A 376 13.85 1.33 12.09
C THR A 376 15.25 1.17 12.65
N ASP A 377 16.27 1.68 11.93
CA ASP A 377 17.64 1.71 12.40
C ASP A 377 18.48 2.79 11.69
N SER A 378 19.70 2.99 12.18
CA SER A 378 20.70 3.93 11.63
C SER A 378 21.94 3.20 11.12
N LYS A 379 21.82 1.94 10.68
CA LYS A 379 22.94 1.20 10.13
C LYS A 379 23.30 1.74 8.76
N GLU A 380 24.58 1.71 8.43
CA GLU A 380 25.03 1.94 7.08
C GLU A 380 24.78 0.67 6.25
N TYR A 381 23.98 0.84 5.22
CA TYR A 381 23.67 -0.21 4.26
C TYR A 381 24.51 -0.02 2.99
N THR A 382 24.80 -1.12 2.32
CA THR A 382 25.38 -1.15 0.97
C THR A 382 24.38 -1.85 0.05
N LYS A 383 24.51 -1.63 -1.25
CA LYS A 383 23.68 -2.34 -2.25
C LYS A 383 23.73 -3.86 -2.09
N GLN A 384 24.87 -4.41 -1.66
CA GLN A 384 25.06 -5.83 -1.48
C GLN A 384 24.31 -6.39 -0.25
N ASN A 385 24.23 -5.63 0.85
CA ASN A 385 23.59 -6.15 2.06
C ASN A 385 22.10 -5.86 2.17
N ILE A 386 21.56 -4.98 1.34
CA ILE A 386 20.11 -4.82 1.14
C ILE A 386 19.57 -5.69 -0.02
N GLY A 387 20.48 -6.39 -0.68
CA GLY A 387 20.20 -7.62 -1.42
C GLY A 387 19.68 -7.48 -2.83
N ILE A 388 19.58 -6.29 -3.49
CA ILE A 388 18.94 -6.31 -4.80
C ILE A 388 19.32 -5.14 -5.72
N VAL A 389 20.60 -5.03 -6.01
CA VAL A 389 21.05 -4.29 -7.20
C VAL A 389 22.15 -5.12 -7.85
N ASP A 390 21.84 -5.68 -9.00
CA ASP A 390 22.84 -6.38 -9.78
C ASP A 390 23.88 -5.38 -10.30
N GLU A 391 25.13 -5.79 -10.35
CA GLU A 391 26.11 -5.09 -11.18
C GLU A 391 25.66 -5.22 -12.64
N LEU A 392 25.40 -4.09 -13.28
CA LEU A 392 24.97 -4.10 -14.67
C LEU A 392 26.20 -4.36 -15.56
N PRO A 393 26.23 -5.50 -16.29
CA PRO A 393 27.36 -5.80 -17.17
C PRO A 393 27.45 -4.78 -18.31
N ASP A 394 28.67 -4.35 -18.59
CA ASP A 394 29.03 -3.48 -19.72
C ASP A 394 29.63 -4.34 -20.85
N ALA A 395 28.89 -5.33 -21.29
CA ALA A 395 29.27 -6.22 -22.38
C ALA A 395 28.61 -5.76 -23.72
N PRO A 396 29.21 -6.02 -24.87
CA PRO A 396 28.57 -5.68 -26.14
C PRO A 396 27.33 -6.54 -26.40
N ALA A 397 26.35 -6.00 -27.12
CA ALA A 397 25.16 -6.73 -27.59
C ALA A 397 25.41 -7.32 -29.00
N ASN A 398 26.30 -8.29 -29.13
CA ASN A 398 26.71 -8.86 -30.40
C ASN A 398 26.49 -10.38 -30.50
N ASP A 399 25.74 -10.99 -29.58
CA ASP A 399 25.33 -12.39 -29.67
C ASP A 399 24.21 -12.55 -30.72
N THR A 400 24.59 -12.93 -31.93
CA THR A 400 23.63 -13.08 -33.04
C THR A 400 22.69 -14.25 -32.87
N SER A 401 22.99 -15.21 -31.99
CA SER A 401 22.19 -16.41 -31.77
C SER A 401 20.84 -16.11 -31.11
N VAL A 402 20.76 -15.00 -30.34
CA VAL A 402 19.52 -14.61 -29.66
C VAL A 402 18.69 -13.59 -30.42
N LEU A 403 19.20 -13.01 -31.53
CA LEU A 403 18.49 -11.98 -32.29
C LEU A 403 17.14 -12.49 -32.82
N GLY A 404 16.12 -11.65 -32.75
CA GLY A 404 14.75 -11.92 -33.22
C GLY A 404 13.76 -12.11 -32.08
N THR A 405 12.57 -12.59 -32.44
CA THR A 405 11.44 -12.73 -31.53
C THR A 405 11.36 -14.14 -30.94
N TRP A 406 11.24 -14.19 -29.63
CA TRP A 406 11.09 -15.39 -28.85
C TRP A 406 9.72 -15.40 -28.15
N HIS A 407 9.01 -16.52 -28.19
CA HIS A 407 7.70 -16.71 -27.59
C HIS A 407 7.80 -17.55 -26.32
N VAL A 408 7.19 -17.12 -25.23
CA VAL A 408 7.20 -17.89 -23.99
C VAL A 408 6.50 -19.23 -24.19
N CYS A 409 7.09 -20.29 -23.65
CA CYS A 409 6.49 -21.63 -23.67
C CYS A 409 6.38 -22.24 -22.27
N ALA A 410 7.25 -21.84 -21.31
CA ALA A 410 7.21 -22.37 -19.94
C ALA A 410 7.80 -21.39 -18.92
N PHE A 411 7.58 -21.72 -17.63
CA PHE A 411 8.20 -21.06 -16.50
C PHE A 411 8.59 -22.11 -15.46
N VAL A 412 9.86 -22.19 -15.10
CA VAL A 412 10.43 -23.23 -14.24
C VAL A 412 11.27 -22.65 -13.11
N LYS A 413 11.43 -23.38 -12.02
CA LYS A 413 12.29 -22.94 -10.90
C LYS A 413 13.76 -23.04 -11.25
N GLN A 414 14.17 -24.15 -11.87
CA GLN A 414 15.54 -24.40 -12.32
C GLN A 414 15.51 -24.78 -13.80
N VAL A 415 16.58 -24.50 -14.51
CA VAL A 415 16.71 -24.78 -15.95
C VAL A 415 16.57 -26.28 -16.24
N GLU A 416 16.99 -27.12 -15.30
CA GLU A 416 16.97 -28.58 -15.36
C GLU A 416 15.55 -29.15 -15.19
N ASP A 417 14.61 -28.37 -14.65
CA ASP A 417 13.20 -28.78 -14.49
C ASP A 417 12.42 -28.74 -15.80
N PHE A 418 12.97 -28.09 -16.83
CA PHE A 418 12.30 -27.92 -18.12
C PHE A 418 12.38 -29.20 -18.95
N GLN A 419 11.22 -29.62 -19.45
CA GLN A 419 11.07 -30.63 -20.49
C GLN A 419 10.09 -30.14 -21.56
N PRO A 420 10.37 -30.33 -22.87
CA PRO A 420 9.53 -29.77 -23.94
C PRO A 420 8.04 -30.11 -23.85
N ASP A 421 7.73 -31.31 -23.37
CA ASP A 421 6.36 -31.84 -23.30
C ASP A 421 5.63 -31.53 -21.99
N THR A 422 6.28 -30.83 -21.02
CA THR A 422 5.73 -30.59 -19.69
C THR A 422 5.44 -29.12 -19.48
N THR A 423 4.22 -28.68 -19.73
CA THR A 423 3.75 -27.35 -19.34
C THR A 423 3.43 -27.37 -17.86
N LEU A 424 4.36 -26.93 -17.01
CA LEU A 424 4.15 -26.83 -15.55
C LEU A 424 3.15 -25.74 -15.19
N ILE A 425 3.05 -24.69 -16.02
CA ILE A 425 2.11 -23.58 -15.88
C ILE A 425 1.38 -23.42 -17.21
N PRO A 426 0.03 -23.28 -17.21
CA PRO A 426 -0.71 -23.03 -18.44
C PRO A 426 -0.19 -21.78 -19.14
N TYR A 427 0.00 -21.84 -20.46
CA TYR A 427 0.49 -20.74 -21.28
C TYR A 427 -0.27 -19.43 -21.00
N ASP A 428 -1.59 -19.48 -20.85
CA ASP A 428 -2.42 -18.31 -20.56
C ASP A 428 -2.20 -17.67 -19.20
N ALA A 429 -1.58 -18.38 -18.25
CA ALA A 429 -1.24 -17.85 -16.93
C ALA A 429 0.14 -17.17 -16.91
N LEU A 430 0.94 -17.27 -17.98
CA LEU A 430 2.26 -16.66 -18.03
C LEU A 430 2.15 -15.15 -18.27
N PHE A 431 2.85 -14.39 -17.44
CA PHE A 431 2.88 -12.93 -17.51
C PHE A 431 3.68 -12.41 -18.70
N TRP A 432 4.93 -12.86 -18.87
CA TRP A 432 5.79 -12.50 -20.00
C TRP A 432 5.39 -13.31 -21.23
N ARG A 433 5.20 -12.66 -22.37
CA ARG A 433 4.68 -13.28 -23.60
C ARG A 433 5.72 -13.41 -24.70
N THR A 434 6.40 -12.31 -24.99
CA THR A 434 7.43 -12.30 -26.04
C THR A 434 8.64 -11.47 -25.60
N ALA A 435 9.81 -11.87 -26.11
CA ALA A 435 11.06 -11.12 -26.01
C ALA A 435 11.66 -10.98 -27.41
N GLU A 436 11.82 -9.76 -27.91
CA GLU A 436 12.44 -9.47 -29.20
C GLU A 436 13.80 -8.81 -28.98
N PHE A 437 14.88 -9.53 -29.28
CA PHE A 437 16.25 -9.06 -29.20
C PHE A 437 16.63 -8.32 -30.49
N LEU A 438 16.92 -7.04 -30.37
CA LEU A 438 17.29 -6.17 -31.49
C LEU A 438 18.80 -6.02 -31.59
N SER A 439 19.31 -5.86 -32.81
CA SER A 439 20.76 -5.73 -33.07
C SER A 439 21.41 -4.47 -32.50
N ASP A 440 20.62 -3.48 -32.07
CA ASP A 440 21.08 -2.25 -31.42
C ASP A 440 21.21 -2.38 -29.89
N GLY A 441 21.00 -3.58 -29.32
CA GLY A 441 21.04 -3.85 -27.89
C GLY A 441 19.75 -3.53 -27.15
N ASN A 442 18.71 -3.07 -27.84
CA ASN A 442 17.39 -2.92 -27.24
C ASN A 442 16.66 -4.25 -27.19
N LEU A 443 15.80 -4.40 -26.16
CA LEU A 443 14.89 -5.54 -26.02
C LEU A 443 13.46 -5.03 -25.96
N ARG A 444 12.58 -5.57 -26.82
CA ARG A 444 11.15 -5.33 -26.76
C ARG A 444 10.46 -6.52 -26.11
N ASN A 445 9.68 -6.24 -25.09
CA ASN A 445 8.92 -7.25 -24.35
C ASN A 445 7.43 -7.02 -24.50
N SER A 446 6.66 -8.09 -24.51
CA SER A 446 5.22 -8.00 -24.30
C SER A 446 4.81 -8.79 -23.05
N PHE A 447 3.88 -8.22 -22.30
CA PHE A 447 3.39 -8.77 -21.04
C PHE A 447 1.86 -8.83 -21.07
N LYS A 448 1.29 -9.87 -20.46
CA LYS A 448 -0.15 -10.00 -20.25
C LYS A 448 -0.50 -9.56 -18.84
N ASN A 449 -1.41 -8.60 -18.71
CA ASN A 449 -1.97 -8.23 -17.40
C ASN A 449 -2.86 -9.38 -16.90
N SER A 450 -2.64 -9.85 -15.67
CA SER A 450 -3.38 -10.97 -15.07
C SER A 450 -4.87 -10.65 -14.87
N ASP A 451 -5.20 -9.40 -14.58
CA ASP A 451 -6.55 -8.99 -14.19
C ASP A 451 -7.42 -8.64 -15.40
N THR A 452 -6.83 -7.98 -16.39
CA THR A 452 -7.56 -7.52 -17.59
C THR A 452 -7.36 -8.41 -18.81
N GLY A 453 -6.37 -9.30 -18.81
CA GLY A 453 -5.96 -10.11 -19.96
C GLY A 453 -5.35 -9.32 -21.12
N VAL A 454 -5.20 -8.00 -20.98
CA VAL A 454 -4.65 -7.13 -22.03
C VAL A 454 -3.14 -7.36 -22.16
N ILE A 455 -2.68 -7.49 -23.40
CA ILE A 455 -1.24 -7.57 -23.71
C ILE A 455 -0.74 -6.15 -23.96
N SER A 456 0.28 -5.75 -23.23
CA SER A 456 1.00 -4.48 -23.39
C SER A 456 2.44 -4.73 -23.78
N THR A 457 3.05 -3.79 -24.49
CA THR A 457 4.48 -3.79 -24.81
C THR A 457 5.17 -2.70 -24.03
N ASP A 458 6.34 -3.01 -23.45
CA ASP A 458 7.16 -2.00 -22.81
C ASP A 458 7.75 -1.00 -23.80
N ALA A 459 8.00 0.21 -23.29
CA ALA A 459 8.72 1.22 -24.06
C ALA A 459 10.17 0.74 -24.35
N PRO A 460 10.73 1.08 -25.51
CA PRO A 460 12.04 0.59 -25.95
C PRO A 460 13.20 0.86 -24.98
N ALA A 461 13.11 1.89 -24.15
CA ALA A 461 14.19 2.28 -23.22
C ALA A 461 14.18 1.53 -21.87
N VAL A 462 13.13 0.76 -21.57
CA VAL A 462 12.99 0.05 -20.28
C VAL A 462 13.93 -1.14 -20.21
N TRP A 463 14.07 -1.85 -21.31
CA TRP A 463 14.84 -3.08 -21.40
C TRP A 463 15.93 -2.97 -22.45
N ARG A 464 17.10 -3.46 -22.11
CA ARG A 464 18.22 -3.69 -23.03
C ARG A 464 18.80 -5.08 -22.82
N TRP A 465 19.63 -5.51 -23.72
CA TRP A 465 20.39 -6.75 -23.58
C TRP A 465 21.86 -6.53 -23.91
N VAL A 466 22.70 -7.34 -23.32
CA VAL A 466 24.10 -7.51 -23.63
C VAL A 466 24.41 -9.00 -23.65
N ASN A 467 25.59 -9.39 -24.11
CA ASN A 467 25.93 -10.81 -24.16
C ASN A 467 25.76 -11.49 -22.79
N GLY A 468 24.89 -12.50 -22.74
CA GLY A 468 24.57 -13.28 -21.54
C GLY A 468 23.56 -12.67 -20.59
N TYR A 469 23.09 -11.41 -20.82
CA TYR A 469 22.19 -10.74 -19.88
C TYR A 469 21.09 -9.92 -20.56
N VAL A 470 19.91 -10.03 -19.98
CA VAL A 470 18.80 -9.10 -20.19
C VAL A 470 18.77 -8.11 -19.02
N ILE A 471 18.74 -6.83 -19.31
CA ILE A 471 18.87 -5.75 -18.32
C ILE A 471 17.58 -4.95 -18.27
N CYS A 472 16.99 -4.86 -17.09
CA CYS A 472 15.90 -3.94 -16.81
C CYS A 472 16.50 -2.61 -16.27
N ASN A 473 16.56 -1.58 -17.11
CA ASN A 473 17.18 -0.30 -16.76
C ASN A 473 16.48 0.40 -15.60
N THR A 474 15.16 0.30 -15.50
CA THR A 474 14.37 0.99 -14.47
C THR A 474 14.56 0.39 -13.08
N ARG A 475 14.91 -0.90 -13.00
CA ARG A 475 15.10 -1.63 -11.74
C ARG A 475 16.57 -1.95 -11.44
N ALA A 476 17.49 -1.62 -12.33
CA ALA A 476 18.90 -2.01 -12.24
C ALA A 476 19.09 -3.52 -12.00
N LEU A 477 18.36 -4.33 -12.75
CA LEU A 477 18.44 -5.80 -12.70
C LEU A 477 19.09 -6.34 -13.95
N ALA A 478 20.05 -7.25 -13.77
CA ALA A 478 20.70 -8.01 -14.86
C ALA A 478 20.33 -9.49 -14.74
N SER A 479 19.41 -9.91 -15.58
CA SER A 479 18.92 -11.30 -15.65
C SER A 479 19.76 -12.09 -16.63
N LYS A 480 20.37 -13.19 -16.18
CA LYS A 480 21.11 -14.08 -17.09
C LYS A 480 20.17 -14.69 -18.12
N TYR A 481 20.64 -14.86 -19.34
CA TYR A 481 19.99 -15.72 -20.30
C TYR A 481 20.92 -16.88 -20.73
N LEU A 482 20.33 -17.99 -21.12
CA LEU A 482 21.01 -19.17 -21.60
C LEU A 482 20.28 -19.69 -22.83
N LEU A 483 21.03 -20.07 -23.86
CA LEU A 483 20.51 -20.77 -25.03
C LEU A 483 20.82 -22.26 -24.89
N LYS A 484 19.83 -23.13 -25.06
CA LYS A 484 19.99 -24.58 -25.02
C LYS A 484 19.24 -25.21 -26.19
N GLU A 485 19.86 -26.19 -26.83
CA GLU A 485 19.21 -27.07 -27.80
C GLU A 485 18.75 -28.34 -27.07
N ILE A 486 17.46 -28.66 -27.17
CA ILE A 486 16.84 -29.83 -26.57
C ILE A 486 16.00 -30.48 -27.69
N ASP A 487 16.28 -31.74 -28.00
CA ASP A 487 15.60 -32.52 -29.05
C ASP A 487 15.55 -31.80 -30.40
N GLY A 488 16.63 -31.10 -30.78
CA GLY A 488 16.75 -30.35 -32.02
C GLY A 488 16.00 -29.03 -32.08
N THR A 489 15.44 -28.58 -30.95
CA THR A 489 14.77 -27.28 -30.80
C THR A 489 15.57 -26.36 -29.90
N GLU A 490 15.78 -25.10 -30.30
CA GLU A 490 16.44 -24.09 -29.50
C GLU A 490 15.47 -23.46 -28.51
N TYR A 491 15.88 -23.41 -27.25
CA TYR A 491 15.16 -22.75 -26.16
C TYR A 491 16.02 -21.68 -25.53
N LEU A 492 15.42 -20.49 -25.28
CA LEU A 492 16.02 -19.40 -24.57
C LEU A 492 15.47 -19.36 -23.14
N PHE A 493 16.35 -19.53 -22.17
CA PHE A 493 16.04 -19.41 -20.75
C PHE A 493 16.45 -18.03 -20.27
N VAL A 494 15.53 -17.28 -19.66
CA VAL A 494 15.82 -15.96 -19.11
C VAL A 494 15.43 -15.94 -17.62
N GLN A 495 16.38 -15.58 -16.76
CA GLN A 495 16.11 -15.42 -15.34
C GLN A 495 15.01 -14.39 -15.09
N TRP A 496 14.06 -14.74 -14.24
CA TRP A 496 13.02 -13.82 -13.83
C TRP A 496 13.32 -13.27 -12.45
N LYS A 497 13.95 -12.11 -12.41
CA LYS A 497 14.30 -11.37 -11.21
C LYS A 497 13.22 -10.35 -10.88
N SER A 498 12.07 -10.81 -10.40
CA SER A 498 10.91 -10.00 -10.03
C SER A 498 10.25 -10.55 -8.78
N GLY A 499 9.38 -9.78 -8.17
CA GLY A 499 8.61 -10.20 -7.00
C GLY A 499 9.52 -10.72 -5.88
N ASP A 500 9.43 -12.01 -5.58
CA ASP A 500 10.15 -12.64 -4.47
C ASP A 500 11.68 -12.53 -4.53
N TYR A 501 12.27 -12.49 -5.71
CA TYR A 501 13.70 -12.19 -5.85
C TYR A 501 13.97 -10.74 -5.46
N TYR A 502 13.22 -9.81 -6.04
CA TYR A 502 13.44 -8.38 -5.87
C TYR A 502 13.16 -7.89 -4.45
N PHE A 503 12.10 -8.41 -3.81
CA PHE A 503 11.67 -8.02 -2.46
C PHE A 503 12.08 -8.99 -1.35
N GLY A 504 12.54 -10.18 -1.65
CA GLY A 504 12.83 -11.21 -0.67
C GLY A 504 14.15 -11.96 -0.85
N GLY A 505 14.96 -11.60 -1.85
CA GLY A 505 16.26 -12.23 -2.11
C GLY A 505 16.18 -13.72 -2.43
N ARG A 506 15.03 -14.23 -2.88
CA ARG A 506 14.88 -15.63 -3.28
C ARG A 506 15.57 -15.87 -4.61
N GLU A 507 16.05 -17.10 -4.82
CA GLU A 507 16.62 -17.50 -6.10
C GLU A 507 15.64 -17.24 -7.25
N PRO A 508 16.11 -16.63 -8.36
CA PRO A 508 15.24 -16.30 -9.48
C PRO A 508 14.79 -17.57 -10.22
N SER A 509 13.52 -17.60 -10.60
CA SER A 509 12.99 -18.61 -11.52
C SER A 509 13.36 -18.28 -12.97
N TRP A 510 12.95 -19.12 -13.93
CA TRP A 510 13.31 -18.98 -15.32
C TRP A 510 12.09 -19.00 -16.24
N TYR A 511 11.96 -17.98 -17.06
CA TYR A 511 11.11 -18.05 -18.24
C TYR A 511 11.81 -18.82 -19.33
N VAL A 512 11.07 -19.69 -20.02
CA VAL A 512 11.55 -20.44 -21.18
C VAL A 512 10.81 -19.97 -22.40
N PHE A 513 11.57 -19.67 -23.44
CA PHE A 513 11.05 -19.19 -24.70
C PHE A 513 11.52 -20.10 -25.83
N GLN A 514 10.75 -20.16 -26.90
CA GLN A 514 11.10 -20.81 -28.18
C GLN A 514 10.81 -19.83 -29.33
N ARG A 515 11.44 -20.09 -30.45
CA ARG A 515 11.19 -19.32 -31.69
C ARG A 515 9.91 -19.75 -32.39
#